data_a52138da9170265a747ca4b425c57827
#
_entry.id   a52138da9170265a747ca4b425c57827
#
_cell.length_a   1.000
_cell.length_b   1.000
_cell.length_c   1.000
_cell.angle_alpha   90.00
_cell.angle_beta   90.00
_cell.angle_gamma   90.00
#
_symmetry.space_group_name_H-M   'P 1'
#
loop_
_entity.id
_entity.type
_entity.pdbx_description
1 polymer ?
#
loop_
_entity_poly.entity_id
_entity_poly.type
_entity_poly.pdbx_seq_one_letter_code
_entity_poly.pdbx_strand_id
1 'polypeptide(L)'
;LLTAAHCIEDVASTSYYSQFVFYFKYENSGCSVTASEPSRSRSVTGTSVKALDNTYGSNGSDFALMLLSDEIPISYSPYWCGWDKRNTAINNGVGIHHPSGDVKKISTFNTRLQNSSYGSSSATHWYVEWAETENGWGIMEGGSSGSALFNPDGRIVGTLTGGASGCDVPASYKYDVYGKMSWHWSSNGNTNSRKLDHWLDPNETGVNFVDGMDYTSALTNPNAQNISLQLYPNPTNDVINITLDQTTIINQIDIFDQAGRKVETYSNASPIYTLSLKHLQKGVYTIKVITDETTFTQQIILN
;
A
#
# COMPACT_ATOMS: atom_id res chain seq x y z
N LEU A 1 4.70 -5.20 0.03
CA LEU A 1 3.64 -6.08 0.50
C LEU A 1 4.03 -6.67 1.85
N LEU A 2 3.11 -6.68 2.82
CA LEU A 2 3.26 -7.37 4.11
C LEU A 2 2.34 -8.60 4.13
N THR A 3 2.85 -9.75 4.57
CA THR A 3 2.12 -11.02 4.71
C THR A 3 2.69 -11.82 5.89
N ALA A 4 2.23 -13.08 6.08
CA ALA A 4 2.80 -14.00 7.06
C ALA A 4 4.03 -14.73 6.50
N ALA A 5 4.99 -15.06 7.36
CA ALA A 5 6.19 -15.80 6.96
C ALA A 5 5.85 -17.23 6.52
N HIS A 6 4.93 -17.90 7.21
CA HIS A 6 4.54 -19.26 6.85
C HIS A 6 3.90 -19.37 5.45
N CYS A 7 3.44 -18.27 4.85
CA CYS A 7 2.96 -18.28 3.46
C CYS A 7 4.09 -18.49 2.44
N ILE A 8 5.34 -18.29 2.83
CA ILE A 8 6.49 -18.34 1.92
C ILE A 8 7.63 -19.23 2.40
N GLU A 9 7.53 -19.87 3.57
CA GLU A 9 8.63 -20.65 4.15
C GLU A 9 8.90 -21.96 3.40
N ASP A 10 7.87 -22.57 2.81
CA ASP A 10 7.97 -23.83 2.05
C ASP A 10 8.42 -23.64 0.60
N VAL A 11 8.83 -22.44 0.20
CA VAL A 11 9.32 -22.17 -1.14
C VAL A 11 10.69 -22.82 -1.31
N ALA A 12 10.77 -23.84 -2.15
CA ALA A 12 11.96 -24.70 -2.33
C ALA A 12 13.21 -23.94 -2.81
N SER A 13 13.04 -22.76 -3.42
CA SER A 13 14.13 -21.90 -3.86
C SER A 13 13.67 -20.44 -3.94
N THR A 14 14.55 -19.52 -3.61
CA THR A 14 14.28 -18.07 -3.76
C THR A 14 13.98 -17.66 -5.20
N SER A 15 14.37 -18.46 -6.18
CA SER A 15 14.01 -18.24 -7.59
C SER A 15 12.52 -18.33 -7.86
N TYR A 16 11.75 -19.03 -7.04
CA TYR A 16 10.28 -19.09 -7.19
C TYR A 16 9.58 -17.78 -6.83
N TYR A 17 10.19 -16.90 -6.06
CA TYR A 17 9.61 -15.59 -5.77
C TYR A 17 9.37 -14.74 -7.03
N SER A 18 10.13 -14.96 -8.09
CA SER A 18 9.90 -14.32 -9.41
C SER A 18 8.60 -14.77 -10.10
N GLN A 19 7.99 -15.87 -9.63
CA GLN A 19 6.76 -16.45 -10.20
C GLN A 19 5.51 -16.11 -9.37
N PHE A 20 5.65 -15.44 -8.23
CA PHE A 20 4.51 -15.05 -7.42
C PHE A 20 3.66 -14.03 -8.16
N VAL A 21 2.35 -14.25 -8.21
CA VAL A 21 1.38 -13.37 -8.87
C VAL A 21 0.51 -12.71 -7.82
N PHE A 22 0.43 -11.39 -7.88
CA PHE A 22 -0.35 -10.56 -6.97
C PHE A 22 -1.51 -9.96 -7.73
N TYR A 23 -2.75 -10.32 -7.34
CA TYR A 23 -3.97 -9.81 -7.96
C TYR A 23 -4.48 -8.58 -7.23
N PHE A 24 -4.92 -7.58 -7.98
CA PHE A 24 -5.51 -6.34 -7.46
C PHE A 24 -7.01 -6.31 -7.75
N LYS A 25 -7.79 -5.74 -6.82
CA LYS A 25 -9.25 -5.63 -6.96
C LYS A 25 -9.94 -6.98 -7.23
N TYR A 26 -9.45 -8.05 -6.61
CA TYR A 26 -10.11 -9.36 -6.65
C TYR A 26 -11.27 -9.36 -5.64
N GLU A 27 -12.32 -8.62 -6.00
CA GLU A 27 -13.47 -8.34 -5.15
C GLU A 27 -14.74 -8.22 -5.97
N ASN A 28 -15.88 -8.57 -5.39
CA ASN A 28 -17.19 -8.31 -5.97
C ASN A 28 -17.57 -6.84 -5.82
N SER A 29 -18.39 -6.33 -6.73
CA SER A 29 -18.90 -4.96 -6.69
C SER A 29 -19.90 -4.69 -5.54
N GLY A 30 -20.32 -5.73 -4.81
CA GLY A 30 -21.25 -5.65 -3.69
C GLY A 30 -21.21 -6.93 -2.85
N CYS A 31 -22.01 -6.99 -1.81
CA CYS A 31 -22.07 -8.12 -0.88
C CYS A 31 -22.87 -9.33 -1.38
N SER A 32 -23.37 -9.30 -2.61
CA SER A 32 -24.12 -10.43 -3.19
C SER A 32 -23.19 -11.58 -3.53
N VAL A 33 -23.54 -12.79 -3.07
CA VAL A 33 -22.80 -14.03 -3.34
C VAL A 33 -23.00 -14.59 -4.75
N THR A 34 -23.85 -13.97 -5.57
CA THR A 34 -24.20 -14.47 -6.92
C THR A 34 -23.37 -13.84 -8.04
N ALA A 35 -22.38 -13.03 -7.70
CA ALA A 35 -21.51 -12.39 -8.69
C ALA A 35 -20.60 -13.42 -9.36
N SER A 36 -20.31 -13.21 -10.63
CA SER A 36 -19.29 -13.96 -11.36
C SER A 36 -17.92 -13.69 -10.75
N GLU A 37 -17.00 -14.64 -10.87
CA GLU A 37 -15.62 -14.47 -10.41
C GLU A 37 -15.00 -13.20 -11.00
N PRO A 38 -14.37 -12.35 -10.17
CA PRO A 38 -13.71 -11.12 -10.65
C PRO A 38 -12.57 -11.42 -11.62
N SER A 39 -12.28 -10.47 -12.50
CA SER A 39 -11.17 -10.59 -13.44
C SER A 39 -9.83 -10.64 -12.72
N ARG A 40 -8.96 -11.55 -13.13
CA ARG A 40 -7.55 -11.67 -12.69
C ARG A 40 -6.59 -10.89 -13.57
N SER A 41 -7.07 -10.06 -14.49
CA SER A 41 -6.22 -9.30 -15.42
C SER A 41 -5.40 -8.19 -14.75
N ARG A 42 -5.82 -7.73 -13.56
CA ARG A 42 -5.05 -6.76 -12.76
C ARG A 42 -4.07 -7.50 -11.87
N SER A 43 -2.89 -7.78 -12.39
CA SER A 43 -1.86 -8.50 -11.65
C SER A 43 -0.47 -7.93 -11.90
N VAL A 44 0.43 -8.10 -10.94
CA VAL A 44 1.87 -7.96 -11.09
C VAL A 44 2.54 -9.26 -10.69
N THR A 45 3.71 -9.55 -11.28
CA THR A 45 4.40 -10.81 -11.06
C THR A 45 5.80 -10.56 -10.53
N GLY A 46 6.21 -11.42 -9.61
CA GLY A 46 7.55 -11.40 -9.04
C GLY A 46 7.69 -10.52 -7.81
N THR A 47 8.58 -10.96 -6.94
CA THR A 47 8.87 -10.29 -5.67
C THR A 47 10.24 -10.68 -5.15
N SER A 48 10.74 -9.92 -4.16
CA SER A 48 11.89 -10.25 -3.34
C SER A 48 11.59 -10.03 -1.86
N VAL A 49 12.03 -10.94 -0.99
CA VAL A 49 11.86 -10.80 0.46
C VAL A 49 12.86 -9.79 0.99
N LYS A 50 12.40 -8.82 1.76
CA LYS A 50 13.21 -7.80 2.43
C LYS A 50 13.43 -8.10 3.91
N ALA A 51 12.39 -8.54 4.59
CA ALA A 51 12.47 -8.98 5.98
C ALA A 51 11.44 -10.08 6.23
N LEU A 52 11.76 -11.01 7.09
CA LEU A 52 10.83 -12.05 7.51
C LEU A 52 11.16 -12.54 8.93
N ASP A 53 10.15 -13.04 9.60
CA ASP A 53 10.31 -13.80 10.82
C ASP A 53 9.44 -15.05 10.79
N ASN A 54 10.08 -16.20 10.63
CA ASN A 54 9.45 -17.52 10.61
C ASN A 54 9.63 -18.27 11.95
N THR A 55 9.92 -17.58 13.05
CA THR A 55 10.10 -18.17 14.37
C THR A 55 8.84 -18.08 15.24
N TYR A 56 7.67 -17.98 14.63
CA TYR A 56 6.37 -17.81 15.31
C TYR A 56 6.04 -18.93 16.30
N GLY A 57 6.52 -20.15 16.09
CA GLY A 57 6.42 -21.26 17.04
C GLY A 57 7.36 -21.16 18.25
N SER A 58 8.23 -20.14 18.29
CA SER A 58 9.14 -19.83 19.41
C SER A 58 8.79 -18.50 20.04
N ASN A 59 9.35 -17.38 19.57
CA ASN A 59 9.08 -16.04 20.06
C ASN A 59 8.90 -15.03 18.94
N GLY A 60 8.66 -15.49 17.73
CA GLY A 60 8.45 -14.67 16.57
C GLY A 60 7.00 -14.26 16.39
N SER A 61 6.75 -13.42 15.41
CA SER A 61 5.43 -12.85 15.12
C SER A 61 4.88 -13.19 13.74
N ASP A 62 5.58 -14.03 12.98
CA ASP A 62 5.11 -14.58 11.71
C ASP A 62 4.81 -13.50 10.66
N PHE A 63 5.83 -12.80 10.18
CA PHE A 63 5.67 -11.83 9.12
C PHE A 63 6.68 -12.02 8.00
N ALA A 64 6.31 -11.60 6.79
CA ALA A 64 7.21 -11.40 5.67
C ALA A 64 6.92 -10.07 4.98
N LEU A 65 7.94 -9.24 4.80
CA LEU A 65 7.90 -8.02 3.99
C LEU A 65 8.52 -8.31 2.63
N MET A 66 7.76 -8.09 1.59
CA MET A 66 8.15 -8.38 0.22
C MET A 66 8.11 -7.10 -0.63
N LEU A 67 9.10 -6.91 -1.49
CA LEU A 67 9.12 -5.87 -2.51
C LEU A 67 8.69 -6.49 -3.83
N LEU A 68 7.63 -5.95 -4.44
CA LEU A 68 7.19 -6.35 -5.77
C LEU A 68 8.27 -6.02 -6.80
N SER A 69 8.44 -6.88 -7.80
CA SER A 69 9.44 -6.70 -8.86
C SER A 69 9.03 -5.61 -9.84
N ASP A 70 7.73 -5.50 -10.09
CA ASP A 70 7.17 -4.52 -11.03
C ASP A 70 6.44 -3.40 -10.29
N GLU A 71 6.39 -2.22 -10.90
CA GLU A 71 5.53 -1.12 -10.46
C GLU A 71 4.06 -1.50 -10.62
N ILE A 72 3.24 -1.08 -9.66
CA ILE A 72 1.79 -1.30 -9.73
C ILE A 72 1.19 -0.24 -10.68
N PRO A 73 0.53 -0.64 -11.78
CA PRO A 73 -0.08 0.32 -12.69
C PRO A 73 -1.12 1.22 -12.00
N ILE A 74 -1.09 2.51 -12.28
CA ILE A 74 -2.05 3.50 -11.77
C ILE A 74 -3.50 3.08 -12.02
N SER A 75 -3.76 2.47 -13.18
CA SER A 75 -5.09 1.99 -13.57
C SER A 75 -5.67 0.92 -12.63
N TYR A 76 -4.82 0.31 -11.78
CA TYR A 76 -5.29 -0.61 -10.74
C TYR A 76 -5.82 0.14 -9.50
N SER A 77 -5.64 1.46 -9.45
CA SER A 77 -6.01 2.32 -8.31
C SER A 77 -5.52 1.73 -6.99
N PRO A 78 -4.20 1.50 -6.85
CA PRO A 78 -3.64 0.93 -5.64
C PRO A 78 -3.80 1.90 -4.46
N TYR A 79 -3.95 1.33 -3.27
CA TYR A 79 -3.95 2.05 -2.01
C TYR A 79 -2.86 1.47 -1.11
N TRP A 80 -1.98 2.31 -0.59
CA TRP A 80 -0.98 1.92 0.38
C TRP A 80 -1.56 2.03 1.77
N CYS A 81 -1.73 0.90 2.43
CA CYS A 81 -2.24 0.88 3.79
C CYS A 81 -1.26 1.54 4.77
N GLY A 82 -1.78 2.35 5.66
CA GLY A 82 -1.05 2.83 6.82
C GLY A 82 -0.81 1.73 7.84
N TRP A 83 0.01 2.02 8.84
CA TRP A 83 0.34 1.10 9.91
C TRP A 83 0.40 1.81 11.26
N ASP A 84 0.22 1.03 12.34
CA ASP A 84 0.35 1.50 13.72
C ASP A 84 1.18 0.47 14.51
N LYS A 85 2.40 0.87 14.90
CA LYS A 85 3.33 0.01 15.63
C LYS A 85 3.16 0.01 17.15
N ARG A 86 2.19 0.76 17.68
CA ARG A 86 1.94 0.80 19.13
C ARG A 86 1.45 -0.55 19.64
N ASN A 87 1.97 -1.00 20.75
CA ASN A 87 1.48 -2.20 21.44
C ASN A 87 0.26 -1.87 22.32
N THR A 88 -0.74 -1.24 21.71
CA THR A 88 -1.97 -0.80 22.39
C THR A 88 -3.15 -1.61 21.87
N ALA A 89 -3.79 -2.36 22.77
CA ALA A 89 -4.97 -3.12 22.41
C ALA A 89 -6.14 -2.19 22.06
N ILE A 90 -6.74 -2.40 20.90
CA ILE A 90 -7.89 -1.66 20.37
C ILE A 90 -9.18 -2.42 20.66
N ASN A 91 -10.32 -1.73 20.68
CA ASN A 91 -11.61 -2.28 21.11
C ASN A 91 -12.48 -2.80 19.95
N ASN A 92 -12.17 -2.41 18.73
CA ASN A 92 -12.90 -2.82 17.52
C ASN A 92 -12.02 -2.63 16.28
N GLY A 93 -12.41 -3.26 15.19
CA GLY A 93 -11.73 -3.17 13.92
C GLY A 93 -12.18 -4.26 12.95
N VAL A 94 -11.41 -4.46 11.90
CA VAL A 94 -11.74 -5.44 10.84
C VAL A 94 -10.50 -6.20 10.37
N GLY A 95 -10.71 -7.46 9.97
CA GLY A 95 -9.79 -8.21 9.13
C GLY A 95 -10.30 -8.20 7.68
N ILE A 96 -9.43 -7.92 6.72
CA ILE A 96 -9.75 -7.96 5.29
C ILE A 96 -8.89 -9.05 4.67
N HIS A 97 -9.53 -10.06 4.07
CA HIS A 97 -8.85 -11.29 3.69
C HIS A 97 -9.47 -11.99 2.46
N HIS A 98 -8.81 -13.04 1.99
CA HIS A 98 -9.25 -13.89 0.87
C HIS A 98 -9.28 -15.36 1.33
N PRO A 99 -10.37 -15.80 2.00
CA PRO A 99 -10.48 -17.18 2.51
C PRO A 99 -10.57 -18.16 1.35
N SER A 100 -9.82 -19.26 1.43
CA SER A 100 -9.81 -20.35 0.45
C SER A 100 -9.62 -19.92 -1.01
N GLY A 101 -8.96 -18.76 -1.23
CA GLY A 101 -8.80 -18.18 -2.57
C GLY A 101 -10.05 -17.49 -3.12
N ASP A 102 -11.11 -17.34 -2.31
CA ASP A 102 -12.33 -16.63 -2.69
C ASP A 102 -12.10 -15.11 -2.77
N VAL A 103 -13.10 -14.39 -3.27
CA VAL A 103 -13.11 -12.93 -3.34
C VAL A 103 -12.95 -12.31 -1.96
N LYS A 104 -12.52 -11.05 -1.93
CA LYS A 104 -12.32 -10.29 -0.70
C LYS A 104 -13.52 -10.40 0.26
N LYS A 105 -13.21 -10.71 1.52
CA LYS A 105 -14.16 -10.76 2.64
C LYS A 105 -13.72 -9.83 3.75
N ILE A 106 -14.65 -9.46 4.61
CA ILE A 106 -14.43 -8.64 5.80
C ILE A 106 -14.98 -9.38 7.00
N SER A 107 -14.13 -9.51 8.02
CA SER A 107 -14.53 -10.02 9.34
C SER A 107 -14.40 -8.87 10.36
N THR A 108 -15.37 -8.72 11.22
CA THR A 108 -15.45 -7.61 12.18
C THR A 108 -15.25 -8.12 13.60
N PHE A 109 -14.56 -7.37 14.43
CA PHE A 109 -14.50 -7.58 15.88
C PHE A 109 -14.90 -6.30 16.62
N ASN A 110 -15.57 -6.47 17.77
CA ASN A 110 -16.05 -5.40 18.63
C ASN A 110 -15.73 -5.64 20.11
N THR A 111 -14.82 -6.57 20.37
CA THR A 111 -14.23 -6.85 21.69
C THR A 111 -12.79 -6.44 21.71
N ARG A 112 -12.31 -6.00 22.88
CA ARG A 112 -10.92 -5.54 23.03
C ARG A 112 -9.95 -6.67 22.70
N LEU A 113 -8.97 -6.39 21.84
CA LEU A 113 -7.86 -7.30 21.56
C LEU A 113 -7.14 -7.70 22.85
N GLN A 114 -6.76 -8.95 22.94
CA GLN A 114 -6.00 -9.49 24.06
C GLN A 114 -4.59 -9.89 23.61
N ASN A 115 -3.65 -9.88 24.55
CA ASN A 115 -2.33 -10.41 24.31
C ASN A 115 -2.39 -11.92 24.15
N SER A 116 -1.71 -12.43 23.14
CA SER A 116 -1.63 -13.86 22.83
C SER A 116 -0.27 -14.22 22.26
N SER A 117 -0.12 -15.49 21.99
CA SER A 117 1.04 -16.05 21.30
C SER A 117 0.57 -17.15 20.34
N TYR A 118 1.46 -17.59 19.46
CA TYR A 118 1.25 -18.75 18.62
C TYR A 118 2.40 -19.73 18.87
N GLY A 119 2.12 -20.78 19.70
CA GLY A 119 3.13 -21.78 20.04
C GLY A 119 4.29 -21.29 20.94
N SER A 120 4.20 -20.11 21.56
CA SER A 120 5.21 -19.55 22.44
C SER A 120 4.60 -18.98 23.74
N SER A 121 5.44 -18.59 24.70
CA SER A 121 5.03 -17.93 25.94
C SER A 121 5.00 -16.40 25.86
N SER A 122 5.54 -15.81 24.80
CA SER A 122 5.64 -14.36 24.63
C SER A 122 4.39 -13.78 23.99
N ALA A 123 3.98 -12.59 24.39
CA ALA A 123 2.79 -11.90 23.88
C ALA A 123 3.02 -11.30 22.48
N THR A 124 3.42 -12.12 21.54
CA THR A 124 3.80 -11.75 20.16
C THR A 124 2.62 -11.45 19.25
N HIS A 125 1.43 -11.88 19.67
CA HIS A 125 0.22 -11.83 18.85
C HIS A 125 -0.92 -11.10 19.56
N TRP A 126 -1.88 -10.62 18.75
CA TRP A 126 -3.22 -10.25 19.18
C TRP A 126 -4.14 -11.45 19.09
N TYR A 127 -4.93 -11.70 20.13
CA TYR A 127 -6.09 -12.58 20.08
C TYR A 127 -7.31 -11.76 19.70
N VAL A 128 -8.02 -12.20 18.67
CA VAL A 128 -9.16 -11.51 18.05
C VAL A 128 -10.38 -12.42 18.14
N GLU A 129 -11.42 -12.00 18.82
CA GLU A 129 -12.74 -12.65 18.81
C GLU A 129 -13.62 -11.97 17.77
N TRP A 130 -14.09 -12.74 16.81
CA TRP A 130 -14.95 -12.21 15.75
C TRP A 130 -16.36 -11.96 16.26
N ALA A 131 -16.98 -10.88 15.81
CA ALA A 131 -18.33 -10.52 16.13
C ALA A 131 -19.32 -11.15 15.14
N GLU A 132 -20.47 -11.53 15.66
CA GLU A 132 -21.64 -11.83 14.83
C GLU A 132 -22.24 -10.52 14.32
N THR A 133 -22.54 -10.48 13.03
CA THR A 133 -23.18 -9.36 12.34
C THR A 133 -24.50 -9.80 11.73
N GLU A 134 -25.24 -8.90 11.10
CA GLU A 134 -26.46 -9.26 10.35
C GLU A 134 -26.19 -10.25 9.20
N ASN A 135 -24.94 -10.31 8.71
CA ASN A 135 -24.49 -11.25 7.70
C ASN A 135 -23.88 -12.53 8.29
N GLY A 136 -24.01 -12.75 9.59
CA GLY A 136 -23.43 -13.87 10.33
C GLY A 136 -22.02 -13.57 10.85
N TRP A 137 -21.29 -14.62 11.17
CA TRP A 137 -19.94 -14.55 11.72
C TRP A 137 -18.91 -14.32 10.62
N GLY A 138 -18.02 -13.36 10.85
CA GLY A 138 -16.74 -13.29 10.13
C GLY A 138 -15.83 -14.43 10.61
N ILE A 139 -15.18 -15.11 9.68
CA ILE A 139 -14.26 -16.22 9.97
C ILE A 139 -13.03 -16.12 9.06
N MET A 140 -11.97 -16.81 9.49
CA MET A 140 -10.79 -17.03 8.64
C MET A 140 -10.77 -18.48 8.17
N GLU A 141 -10.17 -18.71 7.02
CA GLU A 141 -9.94 -20.05 6.45
C GLU A 141 -8.53 -20.11 5.90
N GLY A 142 -8.06 -21.28 5.47
CA GLY A 142 -6.82 -21.42 4.73
C GLY A 142 -6.77 -20.43 3.56
N GLY A 143 -5.64 -19.77 3.32
CA GLY A 143 -5.52 -18.69 2.35
C GLY A 143 -5.76 -17.28 2.92
N SER A 144 -6.43 -17.15 4.09
CA SER A 144 -6.52 -15.87 4.81
C SER A 144 -5.20 -15.45 5.47
N SER A 145 -4.27 -16.36 5.63
CA SER A 145 -2.95 -16.16 6.24
C SER A 145 -2.23 -14.92 5.71
N GLY A 146 -1.62 -14.15 6.60
CA GLY A 146 -0.92 -12.91 6.26
C GLY A 146 -1.83 -11.71 5.98
N SER A 147 -3.15 -11.89 5.99
CA SER A 147 -4.10 -10.78 5.84
C SER A 147 -4.01 -9.79 7.00
N ALA A 148 -4.29 -8.53 6.71
CA ALA A 148 -4.12 -7.44 7.66
C ALA A 148 -5.31 -7.31 8.62
N LEU A 149 -4.98 -7.04 9.90
CA LEU A 149 -5.92 -6.56 10.91
C LEU A 149 -5.84 -5.03 10.96
N PHE A 150 -6.97 -4.37 10.82
CA PHE A 150 -7.07 -2.90 10.81
C PHE A 150 -7.72 -2.37 12.09
N ASN A 151 -7.20 -1.26 12.59
CA ASN A 151 -7.85 -0.45 13.60
C ASN A 151 -8.96 0.44 12.98
N PRO A 152 -9.76 1.16 13.80
CA PRO A 152 -10.79 2.06 13.29
C PRO A 152 -10.29 3.20 12.38
N ASP A 153 -9.01 3.55 12.48
CA ASP A 153 -8.38 4.57 11.63
C ASP A 153 -7.92 4.00 10.27
N GLY A 154 -8.16 2.70 10.00
CA GLY A 154 -7.72 2.03 8.75
C GLY A 154 -6.23 1.70 8.71
N ARG A 155 -5.54 1.66 9.84
CA ARG A 155 -4.10 1.33 9.95
C ARG A 155 -3.90 -0.12 10.32
N ILE A 156 -2.90 -0.76 9.71
CA ILE A 156 -2.53 -2.15 10.02
C ILE A 156 -1.93 -2.23 11.42
N VAL A 157 -2.48 -3.12 12.26
CA VAL A 157 -2.01 -3.41 13.62
C VAL A 157 -1.48 -4.84 13.79
N GLY A 158 -1.61 -5.68 12.76
CA GLY A 158 -1.10 -7.05 12.75
C GLY A 158 -1.39 -7.79 11.45
N THR A 159 -0.81 -9.00 11.33
CA THR A 159 -1.01 -9.94 10.20
C THR A 159 -1.47 -11.30 10.73
N LEU A 160 -2.40 -11.94 10.02
CA LEU A 160 -2.97 -13.23 10.44
C LEU A 160 -1.94 -14.36 10.41
N THR A 161 -1.75 -15.00 11.55
CA THR A 161 -0.98 -16.26 11.64
C THR A 161 -1.89 -17.47 11.55
N GLY A 162 -3.03 -17.48 12.24
CA GLY A 162 -3.98 -18.59 12.24
C GLY A 162 -4.94 -18.51 13.41
N GLY A 163 -5.70 -19.56 13.64
CA GLY A 163 -6.66 -19.61 14.74
C GLY A 163 -7.59 -20.81 14.67
N ALA A 164 -8.77 -20.66 15.27
CA ALA A 164 -9.75 -21.71 15.36
C ALA A 164 -11.08 -21.37 14.65
N SER A 165 -11.20 -20.16 14.09
CA SER A 165 -12.43 -19.76 13.43
C SER A 165 -12.73 -20.63 12.21
N GLY A 166 -14.01 -20.84 11.92
CA GLY A 166 -14.46 -21.65 10.81
C GLY A 166 -15.99 -21.62 10.71
N CYS A 167 -16.58 -22.07 9.60
CA CYS A 167 -18.03 -22.04 9.38
C CYS A 167 -18.80 -22.85 10.44
N ASP A 168 -18.39 -24.08 10.66
CA ASP A 168 -19.14 -25.08 11.44
C ASP A 168 -18.64 -25.21 12.88
N VAL A 169 -17.91 -24.23 13.41
CA VAL A 169 -17.46 -24.26 14.80
C VAL A 169 -18.35 -23.40 15.70
N PRO A 170 -18.51 -23.79 17.01
CA PRO A 170 -19.24 -23.00 17.98
C PRO A 170 -18.69 -21.54 18.12
N ALA A 171 -19.52 -20.64 18.64
CA ALA A 171 -19.15 -19.24 18.86
C ALA A 171 -17.85 -19.07 19.68
N SER A 172 -17.61 -19.96 20.66
CA SER A 172 -16.37 -19.96 21.45
C SER A 172 -15.09 -20.23 20.67
N TYR A 173 -15.20 -20.70 19.43
CA TYR A 173 -14.07 -20.93 18.52
C TYR A 173 -14.00 -19.91 17.39
N LYS A 174 -14.82 -18.85 17.41
CA LYS A 174 -14.77 -17.77 16.42
C LYS A 174 -13.67 -16.77 16.75
N TYR A 175 -12.44 -17.25 16.84
CA TYR A 175 -11.28 -16.44 17.12
C TYR A 175 -10.08 -16.81 16.27
N ASP A 176 -9.19 -15.83 16.07
CA ASP A 176 -7.90 -16.01 15.42
C ASP A 176 -6.82 -15.19 16.10
N VAL A 177 -5.56 -15.43 15.75
CA VAL A 177 -4.40 -14.72 16.29
C VAL A 177 -3.59 -14.07 15.17
N TYR A 178 -3.24 -12.83 15.43
CA TYR A 178 -2.53 -11.95 14.49
C TYR A 178 -1.18 -11.56 15.08
N GLY A 179 -0.09 -11.81 14.34
CA GLY A 179 1.21 -11.27 14.70
C GLY A 179 1.14 -9.75 14.83
N LYS A 180 1.63 -9.21 15.95
CA LYS A 180 1.53 -7.78 16.25
C LYS A 180 2.44 -6.95 15.35
N MET A 181 1.93 -5.86 14.80
CA MET A 181 2.75 -4.87 14.10
C MET A 181 3.88 -4.31 14.99
N SER A 182 3.62 -4.13 16.27
CA SER A 182 4.62 -3.72 17.27
C SER A 182 5.76 -4.73 17.42
N TRP A 183 5.47 -6.02 17.27
CA TRP A 183 6.47 -7.07 17.34
C TRP A 183 7.25 -7.21 16.04
N HIS A 184 6.57 -7.17 14.91
CA HIS A 184 7.19 -7.12 13.57
C HIS A 184 8.19 -5.98 13.46
N TRP A 185 7.94 -4.86 14.17
CA TRP A 185 8.71 -3.62 14.04
C TRP A 185 10.17 -3.81 14.39
N SER A 186 10.47 -4.35 15.59
CA SER A 186 11.85 -4.45 16.08
C SER A 186 12.11 -5.61 17.04
N SER A 187 11.14 -6.50 17.30
CA SER A 187 11.24 -7.50 18.37
C SER A 187 11.70 -8.90 17.91
N ASN A 188 11.83 -9.13 16.60
CA ASN A 188 12.19 -10.45 16.04
C ASN A 188 13.70 -10.65 15.82
N GLY A 189 14.54 -9.71 16.24
CA GLY A 189 16.00 -9.77 16.11
C GLY A 189 16.63 -8.43 15.74
N ASN A 190 17.94 -8.40 15.63
CA ASN A 190 18.70 -7.17 15.46
C ASN A 190 19.11 -6.87 14.01
N THR A 191 18.84 -7.79 13.07
CA THR A 191 19.20 -7.58 11.66
C THR A 191 18.03 -6.98 10.89
N ASN A 192 18.31 -6.15 9.90
CA ASN A 192 17.31 -5.51 9.05
C ASN A 192 16.43 -6.52 8.30
N SER A 193 16.92 -7.73 8.09
CA SER A 193 16.15 -8.81 7.48
C SER A 193 15.14 -9.48 8.41
N ARG A 194 15.05 -9.07 9.69
CA ARG A 194 14.15 -9.65 10.70
C ARG A 194 13.21 -8.65 11.35
N LYS A 195 13.15 -7.42 10.85
CA LYS A 195 12.37 -6.33 11.44
C LYS A 195 11.88 -5.35 10.37
N LEU A 196 10.80 -4.64 10.65
CA LEU A 196 10.18 -3.72 9.72
C LEU A 196 10.70 -2.28 9.81
N ASP A 197 11.25 -1.86 10.95
CA ASP A 197 11.65 -0.47 11.21
C ASP A 197 12.55 0.10 10.12
N HIS A 198 13.59 -0.65 9.73
CA HIS A 198 14.52 -0.26 8.68
C HIS A 198 13.85 0.01 7.31
N TRP A 199 12.78 -0.71 7.02
CA TRP A 199 12.13 -0.66 5.71
C TRP A 199 10.94 0.32 5.66
N LEU A 200 10.23 0.48 6.77
CA LEU A 200 9.01 1.29 6.84
C LEU A 200 9.23 2.66 7.51
N ASP A 201 10.38 2.87 8.14
CA ASP A 201 10.84 4.14 8.69
C ASP A 201 12.35 4.31 8.44
N PRO A 202 12.80 4.32 7.16
CA PRO A 202 14.22 4.35 6.80
C PRO A 202 14.95 5.62 7.26
N ASN A 203 14.20 6.68 7.52
CA ASN A 203 14.75 7.95 8.03
C ASN A 203 14.75 8.03 9.58
N GLU A 204 14.41 6.94 10.26
CA GLU A 204 14.41 6.84 11.73
C GLU A 204 13.61 7.98 12.39
N THR A 205 12.46 8.33 11.81
CA THR A 205 11.61 9.43 12.30
C THR A 205 11.00 9.13 13.66
N GLY A 206 10.91 7.84 14.02
CA GLY A 206 10.36 7.37 15.29
C GLY A 206 8.83 7.49 15.40
N VAL A 207 8.12 7.84 14.32
CA VAL A 207 6.66 7.94 14.33
C VAL A 207 6.01 6.63 14.76
N ASN A 208 4.90 6.73 15.48
CA ASN A 208 4.19 5.56 15.98
C ASN A 208 3.21 4.96 14.97
N PHE A 209 2.77 5.74 14.03
CA PHE A 209 1.86 5.34 12.95
C PHE A 209 2.03 6.22 11.72
N VAL A 210 1.59 5.70 10.60
CA VAL A 210 1.46 6.42 9.32
C VAL A 210 0.08 6.11 8.77
N ASP A 211 -0.59 7.11 8.21
CA ASP A 211 -1.87 6.94 7.53
C ASP A 211 -1.68 6.29 6.16
N GLY A 212 -2.71 5.60 5.70
CA GLY A 212 -2.72 5.09 4.34
C GLY A 212 -2.86 6.22 3.32
N MET A 213 -2.47 5.94 2.10
CA MET A 213 -2.55 6.89 1.00
C MET A 213 -2.97 6.19 -0.30
N ASP A 214 -3.74 6.88 -1.12
CA ASP A 214 -3.97 6.46 -2.49
C ASP A 214 -2.77 6.81 -3.39
N TYR A 215 -2.78 6.32 -4.62
CA TYR A 215 -1.67 6.49 -5.55
C TYR A 215 -1.37 7.97 -5.86
N THR A 216 -2.38 8.81 -5.98
CA THR A 216 -2.21 10.23 -6.28
C THR A 216 -1.50 10.96 -5.14
N SER A 217 -1.81 10.59 -3.90
CA SER A 217 -1.11 11.11 -2.71
C SER A 217 0.31 10.56 -2.57
N ALA A 218 0.55 9.32 -3.01
CA ALA A 218 1.88 8.70 -2.96
C ALA A 218 2.88 9.28 -3.97
N LEU A 219 2.38 9.85 -5.07
CA LEU A 219 3.22 10.59 -6.03
C LEU A 219 3.63 11.97 -5.52
N THR A 220 2.92 12.52 -4.54
CA THR A 220 3.36 13.70 -3.80
C THR A 220 4.25 13.22 -2.66
N ASN A 221 5.55 13.10 -2.92
CA ASN A 221 6.56 12.71 -1.93
C ASN A 221 6.41 13.57 -0.64
N PRO A 222 6.08 13.01 0.54
CA PRO A 222 5.94 13.81 1.76
C PRO A 222 7.27 14.42 2.25
N ASN A 223 8.41 13.99 1.69
CA ASN A 223 9.73 14.61 1.86
C ASN A 223 10.14 15.48 0.66
N ALA A 224 9.35 15.52 -0.42
CA ALA A 224 9.49 16.62 -1.35
C ALA A 224 9.10 17.86 -0.55
N GLN A 225 10.05 18.74 -0.26
CA GLN A 225 9.75 20.13 0.01
C GLN A 225 8.61 20.48 -0.92
N ASN A 226 7.58 21.19 -0.48
CA ASN A 226 6.37 21.50 -1.28
C ASN A 226 6.77 22.23 -2.58
N ILE A 227 7.38 21.49 -3.51
CA ILE A 227 7.72 21.99 -4.83
C ILE A 227 6.39 22.08 -5.57
N SER A 228 5.85 23.27 -5.66
CA SER A 228 4.61 23.50 -6.41
C SER A 228 4.97 24.04 -7.79
N LEU A 229 4.55 23.30 -8.83
CA LEU A 229 4.54 23.84 -10.18
C LEU A 229 3.42 24.85 -10.32
N GLN A 230 3.74 26.06 -10.72
CA GLN A 230 2.76 27.09 -11.08
C GLN A 230 2.90 27.42 -12.56
N LEU A 231 1.80 27.33 -13.29
CA LEU A 231 1.66 27.72 -14.69
C LEU A 231 0.69 28.89 -14.78
N TYR A 232 1.17 30.07 -15.15
CA TYR A 232 0.32 31.26 -15.23
C TYR A 232 0.77 32.24 -16.33
N PRO A 233 -0.17 32.99 -16.94
CA PRO A 233 -1.63 32.84 -16.78
C PRO A 233 -2.16 31.55 -17.42
N ASN A 234 -3.21 30.99 -16.86
CA ASN A 234 -3.93 29.88 -17.46
C ASN A 234 -5.44 30.12 -17.27
N PRO A 235 -6.24 30.38 -18.33
CA PRO A 235 -5.84 30.39 -19.75
C PRO A 235 -4.84 31.48 -20.14
N THR A 236 -4.11 31.24 -21.22
CA THR A 236 -3.16 32.21 -21.83
C THR A 236 -3.49 32.49 -23.29
N ASN A 237 -3.05 33.65 -23.79
CA ASN A 237 -3.17 33.99 -25.21
C ASN A 237 -1.85 33.80 -26.00
N ASP A 238 -0.70 33.75 -25.30
CA ASP A 238 0.60 33.74 -25.95
C ASP A 238 1.70 33.17 -25.04
N VAL A 239 1.81 33.72 -23.83
CA VAL A 239 2.95 33.46 -22.95
C VAL A 239 2.49 32.77 -21.69
N ILE A 240 3.25 31.76 -21.26
CA ILE A 240 3.07 31.10 -19.99
C ILE A 240 4.35 31.16 -19.17
N ASN A 241 4.21 31.48 -17.89
CA ASN A 241 5.31 31.41 -16.93
C ASN A 241 5.22 30.07 -16.20
N ILE A 242 6.36 29.42 -16.12
CA ILE A 242 6.56 28.17 -15.37
C ILE A 242 7.42 28.51 -14.19
N THR A 243 6.91 28.33 -12.98
CA THR A 243 7.67 28.55 -11.75
C THR A 243 7.65 27.32 -10.87
N LEU A 244 8.81 26.94 -10.39
CA LEU A 244 9.06 25.97 -9.34
C LEU A 244 9.72 26.68 -8.17
N ASP A 245 9.85 25.99 -7.05
CA ASP A 245 10.66 26.45 -5.93
C ASP A 245 12.10 26.78 -6.41
N GLN A 246 12.70 27.81 -5.83
CA GLN A 246 13.96 28.40 -6.30
C GLN A 246 15.18 27.45 -6.25
N THR A 247 15.06 26.31 -5.61
CA THR A 247 16.14 25.32 -5.46
C THR A 247 16.08 24.17 -6.48
N THR A 248 15.01 24.07 -7.25
CA THR A 248 14.77 22.93 -8.15
C THR A 248 15.23 23.25 -9.58
N ILE A 249 16.06 22.39 -10.14
CA ILE A 249 16.53 22.51 -11.53
C ILE A 249 15.51 21.85 -12.46
N ILE A 250 15.06 22.57 -13.48
CA ILE A 250 14.25 22.04 -14.57
C ILE A 250 15.19 21.45 -15.63
N ASN A 251 15.19 20.14 -15.78
CA ASN A 251 15.98 19.46 -16.79
C ASN A 251 15.34 19.54 -18.17
N GLN A 252 14.00 19.40 -18.21
CA GLN A 252 13.26 19.37 -19.46
C GLN A 252 11.81 19.80 -19.28
N ILE A 253 11.28 20.47 -20.29
CA ILE A 253 9.85 20.80 -20.41
C ILE A 253 9.36 20.22 -21.73
N ASP A 254 8.37 19.33 -21.68
CA ASP A 254 7.70 18.78 -22.85
C ASP A 254 6.27 19.32 -22.96
N ILE A 255 5.87 19.69 -24.16
CA ILE A 255 4.50 20.13 -24.47
C ILE A 255 3.83 19.08 -25.35
N PHE A 256 2.62 18.68 -24.95
CA PHE A 256 1.80 17.70 -25.67
C PHE A 256 0.48 18.34 -26.11
N ASP A 257 0.00 17.98 -27.29
CA ASP A 257 -1.34 18.35 -27.76
C ASP A 257 -2.44 17.46 -27.14
N GLN A 258 -3.70 17.72 -27.46
CA GLN A 258 -4.85 16.95 -26.97
C GLN A 258 -4.82 15.46 -27.38
N ALA A 259 -4.13 15.13 -28.45
CA ALA A 259 -3.95 13.74 -28.92
C ALA A 259 -2.79 13.03 -28.23
N GLY A 260 -2.12 13.69 -27.26
CA GLY A 260 -0.95 13.16 -26.56
C GLY A 260 0.33 13.15 -27.39
N ARG A 261 0.36 13.84 -28.52
CA ARG A 261 1.58 13.97 -29.34
C ARG A 261 2.45 15.07 -28.76
N LYS A 262 3.73 14.77 -28.56
CA LYS A 262 4.68 15.76 -28.15
C LYS A 262 4.94 16.76 -29.31
N VAL A 263 4.65 18.03 -29.06
CA VAL A 263 4.77 19.11 -30.03
C VAL A 263 6.05 19.91 -29.83
N GLU A 264 6.56 20.02 -28.59
CA GLU A 264 7.78 20.73 -28.29
C GLU A 264 8.53 20.14 -27.10
N THR A 265 9.83 20.43 -27.04
CA THR A 265 10.72 20.09 -25.92
C THR A 265 11.71 21.22 -25.69
N TYR A 266 11.89 21.63 -24.43
CA TYR A 266 12.88 22.57 -23.96
C TYR A 266 13.75 21.89 -22.91
N SER A 267 15.08 22.10 -22.98
CA SER A 267 16.05 21.49 -22.05
C SER A 267 16.83 22.56 -21.30
N ASN A 268 17.30 22.22 -20.07
CA ASN A 268 18.12 23.08 -19.21
C ASN A 268 17.47 24.44 -18.88
N ALA A 269 16.18 24.40 -18.47
CA ALA A 269 15.45 25.60 -18.10
C ALA A 269 15.78 26.06 -16.66
N SER A 270 15.74 27.35 -16.44
CA SER A 270 15.83 27.96 -15.11
C SER A 270 14.62 27.60 -14.25
N PRO A 271 14.68 27.65 -12.91
CA PRO A 271 13.52 27.46 -12.01
C PRO A 271 12.33 28.39 -12.31
N ILE A 272 12.59 29.51 -12.97
CA ILE A 272 11.56 30.40 -13.51
C ILE A 272 11.79 30.47 -15.01
N TYR A 273 10.83 30.01 -15.77
CA TYR A 273 10.93 29.95 -17.22
C TYR A 273 9.67 30.51 -17.89
N THR A 274 9.89 31.33 -18.92
CA THR A 274 8.80 31.94 -19.68
C THR A 274 8.79 31.33 -21.08
N LEU A 275 7.69 30.72 -21.47
CA LEU A 275 7.48 30.13 -22.79
C LEU A 275 6.54 30.98 -23.62
N SER A 276 6.91 31.28 -24.88
CA SER A 276 5.97 31.78 -25.87
C SER A 276 5.32 30.62 -26.62
N LEU A 277 3.99 30.58 -26.61
CA LEU A 277 3.18 29.59 -27.27
C LEU A 277 2.52 30.13 -28.55
N LYS A 278 2.94 31.31 -29.01
CA LYS A 278 2.34 32.11 -30.09
C LYS A 278 2.25 31.36 -31.42
N HIS A 279 3.14 30.43 -31.63
CA HIS A 279 3.22 29.62 -32.84
C HIS A 279 2.35 28.34 -32.78
N LEU A 280 1.81 28.02 -31.61
CA LEU A 280 0.89 26.89 -31.43
C LEU A 280 -0.56 27.29 -31.77
N GLN A 281 -1.34 26.31 -32.19
CA GLN A 281 -2.77 26.51 -32.43
C GLN A 281 -3.53 26.65 -31.11
N LYS A 282 -4.64 27.41 -31.13
CA LYS A 282 -5.52 27.52 -29.97
C LYS A 282 -6.05 26.13 -29.57
N GLY A 283 -6.05 25.85 -28.26
CA GLY A 283 -6.47 24.54 -27.76
C GLY A 283 -5.97 24.25 -26.35
N VAL A 284 -6.18 23.02 -25.92
CA VAL A 284 -5.67 22.51 -24.65
C VAL A 284 -4.34 21.79 -24.90
N TYR A 285 -3.37 22.11 -24.07
CA TYR A 285 -2.04 21.47 -24.08
C TYR A 285 -1.71 20.92 -22.70
N THR A 286 -0.92 19.85 -22.67
CA THR A 286 -0.36 19.30 -21.46
C THR A 286 1.11 19.66 -21.37
N ILE A 287 1.51 20.39 -20.33
CA ILE A 287 2.91 20.70 -20.05
C ILE A 287 3.44 19.70 -19.02
N LYS A 288 4.54 19.03 -19.37
CA LYS A 288 5.27 18.10 -18.52
C LYS A 288 6.62 18.73 -18.19
N VAL A 289 6.87 18.97 -16.91
CA VAL A 289 8.12 19.53 -16.39
C VAL A 289 8.88 18.44 -15.67
N ILE A 290 10.09 18.14 -16.11
CA ILE A 290 10.98 17.11 -15.59
C ILE A 290 12.12 17.80 -14.83
N THR A 291 12.31 17.42 -13.59
CA THR A 291 13.38 17.90 -12.70
C THR A 291 14.30 16.75 -12.31
N ASP A 292 15.34 17.04 -11.53
CA ASP A 292 16.24 16.02 -10.96
C ASP A 292 15.52 15.07 -9.99
N GLU A 293 14.46 15.58 -9.34
CA GLU A 293 13.82 14.89 -8.24
C GLU A 293 12.47 14.28 -8.64
N THR A 294 11.72 14.95 -9.55
CA THR A 294 10.36 14.54 -9.88
C THR A 294 9.88 15.08 -11.22
N THR A 295 8.69 14.67 -11.63
CA THR A 295 8.04 15.12 -12.86
C THR A 295 6.66 15.69 -12.52
N PHE A 296 6.37 16.88 -13.03
CA PHE A 296 5.09 17.55 -12.91
C PHE A 296 4.35 17.52 -14.24
N THR A 297 3.02 17.47 -14.18
CA THR A 297 2.17 17.51 -15.37
C THR A 297 0.96 18.38 -15.07
N GLN A 298 0.72 19.40 -15.92
CA GLN A 298 -0.42 20.31 -15.78
C GLN A 298 -0.96 20.71 -17.15
N GLN A 299 -2.29 20.86 -17.24
CA GLN A 299 -2.95 21.34 -18.45
C GLN A 299 -3.04 22.85 -18.47
N ILE A 300 -2.90 23.42 -19.69
CA ILE A 300 -3.13 24.82 -20.00
C ILE A 300 -4.12 24.98 -21.14
N ILE A 301 -4.76 26.13 -21.20
CA ILE A 301 -5.66 26.54 -22.27
C ILE A 301 -5.01 27.71 -23.02
N LEU A 302 -4.74 27.54 -24.31
CA LEU A 302 -4.28 28.57 -25.22
C LEU A 302 -5.48 29.12 -26.01
N ASN A 303 -5.82 30.39 -25.79
CA ASN A 303 -6.95 31.09 -26.41
C ASN A 303 -6.62 31.71 -27.78
#